data_1ce7a4e334d8364b030281f83f81b321
#
_entry.id   1ce7a4e334d8364b030281f83f81b321
#
_cell.length_a   1.000
_cell.length_b   1.000
_cell.length_c   1.000
_cell.angle_alpha   90.00
_cell.angle_beta   90.00
_cell.angle_gamma   90.00
#
_symmetry.space_group_name_H-M   'P 1'
#
loop_
_entity.id
_entity.type
_entity.pdbx_description
1 polymer ?
#
loop_
_entity_poly.entity_id
_entity_poly.type
_entity_poly.pdbx_seq_one_letter_code
_entity_poly.pdbx_strand_id
1 'polypeptide(L)'
;MKVTVIEEPLLEFGKGTHICPRNGIERMGVYDTKDELRRSELRLGIVGRGEGVDKLDVWLDLCRSGIVGKESELSNLFKGFGGVSADYGFFTRLLSSPGFTRALQKSSIVKVSRIKTREERVVAAVNLYYEQVQFLAENRAIDVIICVIPEELFLSLTQKDAGSKKDTGSVEQYMEHDF
;
A
#
# COMPACT_ATOMS: atom_id res chain seq x y z
N MET A 1 -32.43 22.57 -17.78
CA MET A 1 -31.39 21.65 -17.24
C MET A 1 -31.70 21.41 -15.77
N LYS A 2 -31.89 20.17 -15.35
CA LYS A 2 -32.17 19.84 -13.95
C LYS A 2 -30.84 19.47 -13.30
N VAL A 3 -30.38 20.27 -12.33
CA VAL A 3 -29.15 19.99 -11.58
C VAL A 3 -29.55 19.30 -10.29
N THR A 4 -28.97 18.14 -10.01
CA THR A 4 -29.14 17.42 -8.73
C THR A 4 -27.81 17.53 -7.99
N VAL A 5 -27.85 18.06 -6.78
CA VAL A 5 -26.71 18.10 -5.87
C VAL A 5 -26.76 16.81 -5.03
N ILE A 6 -25.69 16.05 -5.07
CA ILE A 6 -25.49 14.88 -4.21
C ILE A 6 -24.62 15.35 -3.05
N GLU A 7 -25.11 15.22 -1.84
CA GLU A 7 -24.34 15.57 -0.64
C GLU A 7 -23.23 14.53 -0.42
N GLU A 8 -22.06 14.99 0.04
CA GLU A 8 -20.97 14.10 0.42
C GLU A 8 -21.38 13.27 1.65
N PRO A 9 -21.11 11.95 1.66
CA PRO A 9 -21.45 11.11 2.80
C PRO A 9 -20.60 11.49 4.02
N LEU A 10 -21.24 11.51 5.18
CA LEU A 10 -20.54 11.63 6.46
C LEU A 10 -19.83 10.32 6.78
N LEU A 11 -18.54 10.41 7.09
CA LEU A 11 -17.73 9.29 7.55
C LEU A 11 -17.72 9.29 9.08
N GLU A 12 -17.79 8.10 9.66
CA GLU A 12 -17.78 7.90 11.12
C GLU A 12 -16.34 7.65 11.61
N PHE A 13 -16.01 8.29 12.74
CA PHE A 13 -14.70 8.23 13.40
C PHE A 13 -14.89 7.94 14.91
N GLY A 14 -13.81 7.71 15.64
CA GLY A 14 -13.86 7.34 17.04
C GLY A 14 -14.61 8.32 17.97
N LYS A 15 -14.66 9.61 17.63
CA LYS A 15 -15.32 10.65 18.45
C LYS A 15 -16.39 11.46 17.71
N GLY A 16 -16.84 11.01 16.53
CA GLY A 16 -17.88 11.71 15.77
C GLY A 16 -17.78 11.50 14.26
N THR A 17 -18.43 12.39 13.50
CA THR A 17 -18.51 12.29 12.04
C THR A 17 -17.83 13.46 11.34
N HIS A 18 -17.26 13.22 10.18
CA HIS A 18 -16.64 14.23 9.33
C HIS A 18 -16.68 13.83 7.85
N ILE A 19 -16.80 14.78 6.93
CA ILE A 19 -16.76 14.51 5.49
C ILE A 19 -15.34 14.18 4.99
N CYS A 20 -14.31 14.79 5.56
CA CYS A 20 -12.92 14.63 5.14
C CYS A 20 -12.21 13.56 5.98
N PRO A 21 -11.74 12.44 5.38
CA PRO A 21 -11.05 11.36 6.10
C PRO A 21 -9.83 11.85 6.88
N ARG A 22 -9.01 12.69 6.26
CA ARG A 22 -7.76 13.21 6.84
C ARG A 22 -8.02 14.02 8.12
N ASN A 23 -8.97 14.96 8.05
CA ASN A 23 -9.34 15.76 9.21
C ASN A 23 -10.07 14.93 10.29
N GLY A 24 -10.89 13.97 9.87
CA GLY A 24 -11.60 13.08 10.78
C GLY A 24 -10.64 12.22 11.58
N ILE A 25 -9.69 11.57 10.94
CA ILE A 25 -8.67 10.75 11.62
C ILE A 25 -7.86 11.61 12.59
N GLU A 26 -7.36 12.76 12.14
CA GLU A 26 -6.52 13.60 12.99
C GLU A 26 -7.23 14.15 14.23
N ARG A 27 -8.48 14.60 14.09
CA ARG A 27 -9.22 15.25 15.18
C ARG A 27 -10.00 14.28 16.05
N MET A 28 -10.49 13.19 15.48
CA MET A 28 -11.46 12.30 16.12
C MET A 28 -10.93 10.88 16.31
N GLY A 29 -9.78 10.57 15.69
CA GLY A 29 -9.20 9.22 15.65
C GLY A 29 -9.96 8.28 14.71
N VAL A 30 -9.37 7.15 14.44
CA VAL A 30 -10.00 6.09 13.64
C VAL A 30 -11.22 5.51 14.34
N TYR A 31 -12.15 4.92 13.57
CA TYR A 31 -13.45 4.43 14.02
C TYR A 31 -13.35 3.49 15.25
N ASP A 32 -12.39 2.56 15.21
CA ASP A 32 -12.20 1.52 16.23
C ASP A 32 -11.38 1.96 17.47
N THR A 33 -11.20 3.26 17.68
CA THR A 33 -10.37 3.81 18.79
C THR A 33 -10.78 3.29 20.17
N LYS A 34 -12.04 2.90 20.34
CA LYS A 34 -12.59 2.39 21.61
C LYS A 34 -12.68 0.85 21.68
N ASP A 35 -12.27 0.15 20.63
CA ASP A 35 -12.31 -1.30 20.60
C ASP A 35 -11.17 -1.87 21.45
N GLU A 36 -11.52 -2.70 22.43
CA GLU A 36 -10.55 -3.36 23.33
C GLU A 36 -9.66 -4.36 22.60
N LEU A 37 -10.10 -4.90 21.45
CA LEU A 37 -9.33 -5.82 20.63
C LEU A 37 -8.37 -5.09 19.68
N ARG A 38 -8.44 -3.76 19.66
CA ARG A 38 -7.60 -2.94 18.81
C ARG A 38 -6.14 -3.07 19.16
N ARG A 39 -5.31 -3.32 18.15
CA ARG A 39 -3.87 -3.41 18.33
C ARG A 39 -3.21 -2.03 18.31
N SER A 40 -2.44 -1.72 19.34
CA SER A 40 -1.61 -0.51 19.40
C SER A 40 -0.34 -0.61 18.53
N GLU A 41 0.00 -1.80 18.05
CA GLU A 41 1.16 -2.08 17.22
C GLU A 41 0.77 -3.02 16.08
N LEU A 42 1.18 -2.68 14.85
CA LEU A 42 1.05 -3.52 13.67
C LEU A 42 2.43 -4.00 13.22
N ARG A 43 2.65 -5.29 13.28
CA ARG A 43 3.88 -5.93 12.82
C ARG A 43 3.78 -6.20 11.33
N LEU A 44 4.69 -5.55 10.57
CA LEU A 44 4.72 -5.60 9.13
C LEU A 44 5.67 -6.71 8.65
N GLY A 45 5.13 -7.70 7.95
CA GLY A 45 5.90 -8.63 7.14
C GLY A 45 6.16 -8.02 5.76
N ILE A 46 7.36 -8.18 5.24
CA ILE A 46 7.73 -7.64 3.92
C ILE A 46 8.21 -8.79 3.04
N VAL A 47 7.62 -8.91 1.87
CA VAL A 47 8.08 -9.84 0.82
C VAL A 47 8.47 -9.00 -0.40
N GLY A 48 9.73 -9.07 -0.80
CA GLY A 48 10.20 -8.25 -1.92
C GLY A 48 11.68 -8.42 -2.18
N ARG A 49 12.26 -7.49 -2.91
CA ARG A 49 13.67 -7.56 -3.28
C ARG A 49 14.33 -6.19 -3.42
N GLY A 50 15.57 -6.08 -2.90
CA GLY A 50 16.53 -5.02 -3.17
C GLY A 50 15.93 -3.62 -3.06
N GLU A 51 16.18 -2.79 -4.07
CA GLU A 51 15.76 -1.39 -4.13
C GLU A 51 14.25 -1.15 -3.86
N GLY A 52 13.39 -2.09 -4.24
CA GLY A 52 11.95 -1.97 -3.95
C GLY A 52 11.67 -2.03 -2.45
N VAL A 53 12.37 -2.87 -1.70
CA VAL A 53 12.26 -2.94 -0.24
C VAL A 53 12.86 -1.68 0.40
N ASP A 54 14.00 -1.19 -0.12
CA ASP A 54 14.62 0.04 0.38
C ASP A 54 13.69 1.26 0.19
N LYS A 55 13.03 1.35 -0.96
CA LYS A 55 12.00 2.38 -1.23
C LYS A 55 10.80 2.25 -0.31
N LEU A 56 10.35 1.02 -0.02
CA LEU A 56 9.29 0.79 0.95
C LEU A 56 9.69 1.26 2.34
N ASP A 57 10.91 1.02 2.79
CA ASP A 57 11.38 1.47 4.11
C ASP A 57 11.36 2.99 4.21
N VAL A 58 11.83 3.71 3.18
CA VAL A 58 11.73 5.18 3.11
C VAL A 58 10.27 5.64 3.19
N TRP A 59 9.36 4.97 2.47
CA TRP A 59 7.93 5.30 2.51
C TRP A 59 7.31 5.01 3.89
N LEU A 60 7.68 3.91 4.53
CA LEU A 60 7.22 3.59 5.89
C LEU A 60 7.72 4.61 6.93
N ASP A 61 8.93 5.15 6.74
CA ASP A 61 9.43 6.23 7.59
C ASP A 61 8.64 7.52 7.42
N LEU A 62 8.23 7.87 6.21
CA LEU A 62 7.29 8.97 5.96
C LEU A 62 5.92 8.69 6.60
N CYS A 63 5.43 7.45 6.53
CA CYS A 63 4.20 7.06 7.21
C CYS A 63 4.28 7.20 8.73
N ARG A 64 5.45 6.97 9.33
CA ARG A 64 5.66 7.11 10.78
C ARG A 64 5.85 8.56 11.20
N SER A 65 6.71 9.30 10.49
CA SER A 65 7.07 10.68 10.82
C SER A 65 6.03 11.70 10.36
N GLY A 66 5.21 11.35 9.39
CA GLY A 66 4.27 12.26 8.76
C GLY A 66 4.91 13.10 7.65
N ILE A 67 4.07 13.89 7.00
CA ILE A 67 4.42 14.75 5.87
C ILE A 67 3.90 16.15 6.17
N VAL A 68 4.79 17.14 6.15
CA VAL A 68 4.42 18.55 6.36
C VAL A 68 3.53 19.02 5.21
N GLY A 69 2.45 19.73 5.55
CA GLY A 69 1.59 20.34 4.56
C GLY A 69 2.30 21.42 3.76
N LYS A 70 1.88 21.64 2.53
CA LYS A 70 2.39 22.74 1.71
C LYS A 70 1.93 24.07 2.29
N GLU A 71 2.83 25.04 2.41
CA GLU A 71 2.46 26.42 2.72
C GLU A 71 1.59 27.00 1.60
N SER A 72 0.37 27.41 1.95
CA SER A 72 -0.61 27.93 1.02
C SER A 72 -1.64 28.77 1.76
N GLU A 73 -2.19 29.80 1.11
CA GLU A 73 -3.36 30.56 1.58
C GLU A 73 -4.58 29.63 1.75
N LEU A 74 -4.62 28.54 0.99
CA LEU A 74 -5.65 27.48 1.08
C LEU A 74 -5.16 26.30 1.92
N SER A 75 -4.64 26.55 3.11
CA SER A 75 -4.03 25.54 4.00
C SER A 75 -4.93 24.33 4.28
N ASN A 76 -6.25 24.52 4.25
CA ASN A 76 -7.22 23.41 4.43
C ASN A 76 -7.18 22.38 3.28
N LEU A 77 -6.80 22.80 2.06
CA LEU A 77 -6.67 21.90 0.90
C LEU A 77 -5.33 21.15 0.88
N PHE A 78 -4.29 21.79 1.45
CA PHE A 78 -2.92 21.26 1.43
C PHE A 78 -2.43 20.85 2.82
N LYS A 79 -3.34 20.33 3.62
CA LYS A 79 -3.02 19.86 4.96
C LYS A 79 -2.02 18.73 4.92
N GLY A 80 -1.04 18.76 5.81
CA GLY A 80 -0.08 17.69 6.01
C GLY A 80 -0.72 16.39 6.49
N PHE A 81 0.07 15.35 6.53
CA PHE A 81 -0.26 14.07 7.14
C PHE A 81 0.52 13.93 8.45
N GLY A 82 -0.15 13.77 9.57
CA GLY A 82 0.47 13.73 10.91
C GLY A 82 1.23 12.44 11.22
N GLY A 83 1.19 11.46 10.34
CA GLY A 83 1.84 10.17 10.54
C GLY A 83 0.94 9.13 11.24
N VAL A 84 1.42 7.88 11.22
CA VAL A 84 0.83 6.77 11.97
C VAL A 84 1.49 6.71 13.34
N SER A 85 0.83 7.33 14.34
CA SER A 85 1.33 7.48 15.70
C SER A 85 0.46 6.72 16.70
N ALA A 86 1.07 6.28 17.81
CA ALA A 86 0.34 5.71 18.94
C ALA A 86 -0.41 6.76 19.77
N ASP A 87 -0.02 8.03 19.66
CA ASP A 87 -0.48 9.08 20.57
C ASP A 87 -1.70 9.84 20.03
N TYR A 88 -1.93 9.80 18.72
CA TYR A 88 -3.07 10.47 18.10
C TYR A 88 -3.45 9.86 16.76
N GLY A 89 -4.60 10.25 16.22
CA GLY A 89 -5.10 9.88 14.90
C GLY A 89 -5.33 8.39 14.75
N PHE A 90 -4.29 7.67 14.35
CA PHE A 90 -4.35 6.23 14.18
C PHE A 90 -4.22 5.45 15.49
N PHE A 91 -3.64 6.02 16.54
CA PHE A 91 -3.37 5.34 17.83
C PHE A 91 -2.71 3.97 17.67
N THR A 92 -1.76 3.86 16.74
CA THR A 92 -1.07 2.61 16.42
C THR A 92 0.35 2.89 15.95
N ARG A 93 1.25 1.91 16.06
CA ARG A 93 2.63 1.97 15.55
C ARG A 93 2.84 0.94 14.45
N LEU A 94 3.61 1.32 13.43
CA LEU A 94 4.04 0.40 12.38
C LEU A 94 5.43 -0.16 12.76
N LEU A 95 5.50 -1.46 13.00
CA LEU A 95 6.74 -2.15 13.34
C LEU A 95 7.23 -2.96 12.14
N SER A 96 8.40 -2.64 11.63
CA SER A 96 9.13 -3.45 10.64
C SER A 96 10.45 -3.93 11.24
N SER A 97 10.90 -5.10 10.82
CA SER A 97 12.14 -5.70 11.30
C SER A 97 12.76 -6.56 10.19
N PRO A 98 14.10 -6.63 10.08
CA PRO A 98 14.76 -7.56 9.15
C PRO A 98 14.31 -9.01 9.31
N GLY A 99 13.99 -9.44 10.55
CA GLY A 99 13.45 -10.77 10.81
C GLY A 99 12.06 -11.03 10.23
N PHE A 100 11.34 -10.00 9.83
CA PHE A 100 10.02 -10.07 9.19
C PHE A 100 10.09 -9.82 7.67
N THR A 101 11.30 -9.72 7.11
CA THR A 101 11.51 -9.52 5.67
C THR A 101 11.91 -10.82 4.99
N ARG A 102 11.26 -11.14 3.88
CA ARG A 102 11.56 -12.28 3.01
C ARG A 102 12.03 -11.78 1.65
N ALA A 103 13.30 -12.01 1.35
CA ALA A 103 13.90 -11.58 0.10
C ALA A 103 13.60 -12.56 -1.03
N LEU A 104 13.04 -12.05 -2.13
CA LEU A 104 12.88 -12.81 -3.37
C LEU A 104 14.22 -12.94 -4.10
N GLN A 105 14.51 -14.14 -4.56
CA GLN A 105 15.74 -14.44 -5.32
C GLN A 105 15.66 -13.87 -6.74
N LYS A 106 16.72 -13.19 -7.21
CA LYS A 106 16.80 -12.67 -8.59
C LYS A 106 16.58 -13.76 -9.63
N SER A 107 17.18 -14.92 -9.41
CA SER A 107 17.04 -16.06 -10.30
C SER A 107 15.60 -16.52 -10.47
N SER A 108 14.78 -16.48 -9.40
CA SER A 108 13.37 -16.85 -9.45
C SER A 108 12.56 -15.83 -10.24
N ILE A 109 12.80 -14.52 -10.05
CA ILE A 109 12.17 -13.46 -10.83
C ILE A 109 12.48 -13.60 -12.31
N VAL A 110 13.76 -13.82 -12.66
CA VAL A 110 14.18 -14.03 -14.05
C VAL A 110 13.55 -15.29 -14.66
N LYS A 111 13.38 -16.36 -13.89
CA LYS A 111 12.69 -17.57 -14.38
C LYS A 111 11.24 -17.26 -14.72
N VAL A 112 10.52 -16.56 -13.85
CA VAL A 112 9.13 -16.14 -14.09
C VAL A 112 9.05 -15.26 -15.34
N SER A 113 9.90 -14.25 -15.47
CA SER A 113 9.89 -13.31 -16.61
C SER A 113 10.13 -13.97 -17.96
N ARG A 114 10.74 -15.15 -18.00
CA ARG A 114 11.01 -15.93 -19.23
C ARG A 114 9.87 -16.85 -19.66
N ILE A 115 8.83 -16.98 -18.87
CA ILE A 115 7.67 -17.80 -19.23
C ILE A 115 6.95 -17.13 -20.40
N LYS A 116 6.54 -17.92 -21.39
CA LYS A 116 6.05 -17.39 -22.68
C LYS A 116 4.70 -16.71 -22.56
N THR A 117 3.73 -17.35 -21.90
CA THR A 117 2.39 -16.82 -21.81
C THR A 117 2.23 -15.93 -20.57
N ARG A 118 1.43 -14.87 -20.70
CA ARG A 118 1.13 -13.95 -19.59
C ARG A 118 0.44 -14.66 -18.43
N GLU A 119 -0.50 -15.55 -18.74
CA GLU A 119 -1.26 -16.28 -17.72
C GLU A 119 -0.33 -17.14 -16.84
N GLU A 120 0.55 -17.92 -17.47
CA GLU A 120 1.51 -18.74 -16.75
C GLU A 120 2.52 -17.86 -15.95
N ARG A 121 2.93 -16.70 -16.49
CA ARG A 121 3.77 -15.74 -15.76
C ARG A 121 3.08 -15.24 -14.49
N VAL A 122 1.81 -14.86 -14.61
CA VAL A 122 1.02 -14.39 -13.45
C VAL A 122 0.91 -15.49 -12.40
N VAL A 123 0.54 -16.70 -12.78
CA VAL A 123 0.43 -17.84 -11.84
C VAL A 123 1.77 -18.12 -11.17
N ALA A 124 2.86 -18.14 -11.94
CA ALA A 124 4.19 -18.37 -11.39
C ALA A 124 4.66 -17.24 -10.44
N ALA A 125 4.33 -15.98 -10.77
CA ALA A 125 4.60 -14.85 -9.90
C ALA A 125 3.81 -14.95 -8.59
N VAL A 126 2.52 -15.25 -8.65
CA VAL A 126 1.67 -15.44 -7.47
C VAL A 126 2.25 -16.54 -6.58
N ASN A 127 2.61 -17.68 -7.14
CA ASN A 127 3.19 -18.79 -6.38
C ASN A 127 4.52 -18.40 -5.70
N LEU A 128 5.36 -17.60 -6.39
CA LEU A 128 6.62 -17.10 -5.83
C LEU A 128 6.39 -16.26 -4.57
N TYR A 129 5.35 -15.40 -4.56
CA TYR A 129 4.98 -14.63 -3.38
C TYR A 129 4.26 -15.47 -2.33
N TYR A 130 3.35 -16.34 -2.77
CA TYR A 130 2.55 -17.17 -1.88
C TYR A 130 3.39 -17.99 -0.91
N GLU A 131 4.45 -18.63 -1.39
CA GLU A 131 5.40 -19.39 -0.55
C GLU A 131 6.00 -18.53 0.58
N GLN A 132 6.37 -17.29 0.26
CA GLN A 132 6.98 -16.38 1.24
C GLN A 132 5.94 -15.81 2.21
N VAL A 133 4.74 -15.50 1.71
CA VAL A 133 3.60 -15.05 2.52
C VAL A 133 3.18 -16.15 3.50
N GLN A 134 3.03 -17.38 3.02
CA GLN A 134 2.69 -18.53 3.86
C GLN A 134 3.74 -18.73 4.95
N PHE A 135 5.03 -18.68 4.61
CA PHE A 135 6.11 -18.80 5.61
C PHE A 135 6.00 -17.72 6.69
N LEU A 136 5.73 -16.46 6.33
CA LEU A 136 5.57 -15.38 7.30
C LEU A 136 4.33 -15.59 8.18
N ALA A 137 3.21 -15.97 7.58
CA ALA A 137 1.95 -16.20 8.29
C ALA A 137 2.03 -17.34 9.30
N GLU A 138 2.72 -18.43 8.95
CA GLU A 138 2.83 -19.63 9.82
C GLU A 138 3.91 -19.50 10.88
N ASN A 139 5.01 -18.81 10.60
CA ASN A 139 6.21 -18.82 11.44
C ASN A 139 6.48 -17.52 12.18
N ARG A 140 5.67 -16.48 11.95
CA ARG A 140 5.87 -15.15 12.53
C ARG A 140 4.56 -14.54 13.02
N ALA A 141 4.65 -13.79 14.11
CA ALA A 141 3.52 -13.01 14.60
C ALA A 141 3.40 -11.71 13.76
N ILE A 142 2.89 -11.83 12.55
CA ILE A 142 2.71 -10.74 11.60
C ILE A 142 1.23 -10.36 11.53
N ASP A 143 0.96 -9.07 11.47
CA ASP A 143 -0.40 -8.53 11.38
C ASP A 143 -0.76 -8.14 9.94
N VAL A 144 0.22 -7.62 9.18
CA VAL A 144 0.06 -7.19 7.78
C VAL A 144 1.27 -7.62 6.98
N ILE A 145 1.07 -8.18 5.79
CA ILE A 145 2.15 -8.52 4.87
C ILE A 145 2.10 -7.60 3.65
N ILE A 146 3.20 -6.93 3.37
CA ILE A 146 3.38 -6.06 2.22
C ILE A 146 4.21 -6.79 1.16
N CYS A 147 3.62 -7.01 -0.01
CA CYS A 147 4.30 -7.60 -1.15
C CYS A 147 4.81 -6.50 -2.08
N VAL A 148 6.14 -6.34 -2.15
CA VAL A 148 6.79 -5.36 -3.03
C VAL A 148 7.12 -6.02 -4.35
N ILE A 149 6.49 -5.58 -5.43
CA ILE A 149 6.68 -6.13 -6.77
C ILE A 149 7.87 -5.42 -7.43
N PRO A 150 8.98 -6.11 -7.76
CA PRO A 150 10.08 -5.51 -8.49
C PRO A 150 9.66 -5.06 -9.89
N GLU A 151 10.23 -3.96 -10.36
CA GLU A 151 9.88 -3.36 -11.66
C GLU A 151 10.04 -4.37 -12.81
N GLU A 152 11.13 -5.13 -12.83
CA GLU A 152 11.35 -6.15 -13.86
C GLU A 152 10.25 -7.23 -13.90
N LEU A 153 9.70 -7.60 -12.75
CA LEU A 153 8.58 -8.53 -12.67
C LEU A 153 7.30 -7.86 -13.15
N PHE A 154 7.01 -6.65 -12.67
CA PHE A 154 5.84 -5.88 -13.07
C PHE A 154 5.78 -5.70 -14.58
N LEU A 155 6.88 -5.24 -15.20
CA LEU A 155 6.96 -5.06 -16.64
C LEU A 155 6.72 -6.38 -17.41
N SER A 156 7.27 -7.50 -16.92
CA SER A 156 7.06 -8.80 -17.56
C SER A 156 5.61 -9.28 -17.49
N LEU A 157 4.90 -8.95 -16.40
CA LEU A 157 3.49 -9.34 -16.21
C LEU A 157 2.51 -8.46 -17.01
N THR A 158 2.91 -7.23 -17.32
CA THR A 158 2.10 -6.29 -18.12
C THR A 158 2.31 -6.44 -19.62
N GLN A 159 3.41 -7.08 -20.06
CA GLN A 159 3.64 -7.35 -21.48
C GLN A 159 2.56 -8.27 -22.06
N LYS A 160 1.97 -7.84 -23.19
CA LYS A 160 1.03 -8.66 -23.95
C LYS A 160 1.78 -9.80 -24.64
N ASP A 161 1.13 -10.94 -24.75
CA ASP A 161 1.68 -12.07 -25.49
C ASP A 161 1.76 -11.72 -26.99
N ALA A 162 2.81 -12.14 -27.66
CA ALA A 162 2.97 -11.95 -29.10
C ALA A 162 1.81 -12.66 -29.83
N GLY A 163 0.89 -11.88 -30.38
CA GLY A 163 -0.30 -12.40 -31.10
C GLY A 163 -1.67 -12.03 -30.49
N SER A 164 -1.72 -11.44 -29.31
CA SER A 164 -2.97 -10.91 -28.74
C SER A 164 -3.41 -9.68 -29.51
N LYS A 165 -4.65 -9.72 -30.06
CA LYS A 165 -5.29 -8.55 -30.73
C LYS A 165 -5.28 -7.35 -29.79
N LYS A 166 -4.92 -6.17 -30.36
CA LYS A 166 -4.88 -4.88 -29.67
C LYS A 166 -6.21 -4.59 -28.96
N ASP A 167 -6.24 -4.78 -27.66
CA ASP A 167 -7.17 -4.06 -26.81
C ASP A 167 -6.50 -2.72 -26.45
N THR A 168 -7.08 -1.62 -26.92
CA THR A 168 -6.50 -0.28 -26.88
C THR A 168 -6.68 0.40 -25.53
N GLY A 169 -6.14 -0.22 -24.46
CA GLY A 169 -5.94 0.42 -23.17
C GLY A 169 -4.45 0.45 -22.85
N SER A 170 -3.73 1.49 -23.23
CA SER A 170 -2.31 1.60 -22.90
C SER A 170 -2.14 1.88 -21.42
N VAL A 171 -1.27 1.09 -20.77
CA VAL A 171 -0.85 1.29 -19.36
C VAL A 171 -0.21 2.67 -19.13
N GLU A 172 0.27 3.32 -20.18
CA GLU A 172 0.79 4.70 -20.18
C GLU A 172 -0.23 5.72 -19.67
N GLN A 173 -1.53 5.47 -19.82
CA GLN A 173 -2.58 6.39 -19.40
C GLN A 173 -2.82 6.42 -17.88
N TYR A 174 -2.26 5.46 -17.14
CA TYR A 174 -2.39 5.37 -15.68
C TYR A 174 -1.17 5.91 -14.91
N MET A 175 -0.07 6.20 -15.59
CA MET A 175 1.16 6.72 -14.97
C MET A 175 1.32 8.25 -15.07
N GLU A 176 0.45 8.95 -15.80
CA GLU A 176 0.52 10.41 -16.00
C GLU A 176 -0.32 11.22 -15.00
N HIS A 177 -0.87 10.61 -13.96
CA HIS A 177 -1.46 11.39 -12.88
C HIS A 177 -0.41 11.67 -11.81
N ASP A 178 0.12 12.87 -11.86
CA ASP A 178 1.00 13.49 -10.87
C ASP A 178 0.46 13.31 -9.45
N PHE A 179 1.30 12.75 -8.59
CA PHE A 179 1.14 12.80 -7.15
C PHE A 179 1.73 14.09 -6.58
#